data_935a154a42576f16834590efe990cd3e
#
_entry.id   935a154a42576f16834590efe990cd3e
#
_cell.length_a   1.000
_cell.length_b   1.000
_cell.length_c   1.000
_cell.angle_alpha   90.00
_cell.angle_beta   90.00
_cell.angle_gamma   90.00
#
_symmetry.space_group_name_H-M   'P 1'
#
loop_
_entity.id
_entity.type
_entity.pdbx_description
1 polymer ?
#
loop_
_entity_poly.entity_id
_entity_poly.type
_entity_poly.pdbx_seq_one_letter_code
_entity_poly.pdbx_strand_id
1 'polypeptide(L)'
;MSTRSVTHSTFVVERVYDADPARVFHAFADPEAKSRWFTHPDDWVSDAGTMDFRVGGRETVSGGPKGGPVHSFSSIYQDIVLNERIVYTYDMHMDDIRTSVSLATIELFPSGAGTRLVMTEQGAFLDGYDDAGSREEGTKLLLDALGAALASEPAGA
;
A
#
# COMPACT_ATOMS: atom_id res chain seq x y z
N MET A 1 23.50 13.69 22.32
CA MET A 1 22.23 14.40 22.09
C MET A 1 21.61 13.89 20.79
N SER A 2 20.42 13.35 20.88
CA SER A 2 19.73 12.88 19.68
C SER A 2 19.19 14.06 18.89
N THR A 3 19.36 14.01 17.56
CA THR A 3 18.80 15.00 16.65
C THR A 3 17.48 14.47 16.12
N ARG A 4 16.41 15.21 16.32
CA ARG A 4 15.10 14.88 15.78
C ARG A 4 14.87 15.67 14.50
N SER A 5 14.30 15.02 13.51
CA SER A 5 13.93 15.68 12.27
C SER A 5 12.65 15.09 11.69
N VAL A 6 11.94 15.88 10.92
CA VAL A 6 10.77 15.43 10.18
C VAL A 6 10.86 16.01 8.77
N THR A 7 10.74 15.15 7.78
CA THR A 7 10.66 15.58 6.39
C THR A 7 9.28 15.23 5.85
N HIS A 8 8.60 16.21 5.27
CA HIS A 8 7.27 16.02 4.68
C HIS A 8 7.38 15.87 3.16
N SER A 9 6.55 15.03 2.60
CA SER A 9 6.53 14.86 1.15
C SER A 9 5.16 14.39 0.68
N THR A 10 4.84 14.73 -0.56
CA THR A 10 3.65 14.24 -1.27
C THR A 10 4.10 13.71 -2.61
N PHE A 11 3.64 12.52 -2.98
CA PHE A 11 3.84 12.01 -4.34
C PHE A 11 2.54 11.44 -4.89
N VAL A 12 2.45 11.38 -6.22
CA VAL A 12 1.30 10.83 -6.93
C VAL A 12 1.81 9.79 -7.92
N VAL A 13 1.21 8.61 -7.90
CA VAL A 13 1.49 7.54 -8.86
C VAL A 13 0.19 7.22 -9.60
N GLU A 14 0.24 7.20 -10.92
CA GLU A 14 -0.90 6.83 -11.76
C GLU A 14 -0.60 5.54 -12.51
N ARG A 15 -1.64 4.70 -12.67
CA ARG A 15 -1.59 3.48 -13.48
C ARG A 15 -2.89 3.30 -14.20
N VAL A 16 -2.84 2.73 -15.41
CA VAL A 16 -4.03 2.33 -16.16
C VAL A 16 -4.02 0.81 -16.26
N TYR A 17 -5.13 0.20 -15.84
CA TYR A 17 -5.27 -1.24 -15.84
C TYR A 17 -6.37 -1.65 -16.82
N ASP A 18 -6.18 -2.82 -17.44
CA ASP A 18 -7.16 -3.43 -18.36
C ASP A 18 -8.16 -4.30 -17.55
N ALA A 19 -8.72 -3.70 -16.53
CA ALA A 19 -9.70 -4.31 -15.62
C ALA A 19 -10.65 -3.20 -15.15
N ASP A 20 -11.93 -3.50 -15.00
CA ASP A 20 -12.90 -2.48 -14.59
C ASP A 20 -12.68 -2.06 -13.12
N PRO A 21 -13.26 -0.92 -12.68
CA PRO A 21 -13.07 -0.44 -11.32
C PRO A 21 -13.48 -1.43 -10.23
N ALA A 22 -14.50 -2.24 -10.46
CA ALA A 22 -14.93 -3.24 -9.49
C ALA A 22 -13.86 -4.31 -9.26
N ARG A 23 -13.18 -4.76 -10.31
CA ARG A 23 -12.09 -5.74 -10.20
C ARG A 23 -10.88 -5.13 -9.50
N VAL A 24 -10.53 -3.89 -9.86
CA VAL A 24 -9.40 -3.21 -9.21
C VAL A 24 -9.70 -2.99 -7.73
N PHE A 25 -10.90 -2.52 -7.40
CA PHE A 25 -11.31 -2.33 -6.02
C PHE A 25 -11.27 -3.64 -5.23
N HIS A 26 -11.76 -4.74 -5.81
CA HIS A 26 -11.73 -6.07 -5.18
C HIS A 26 -10.30 -6.50 -4.84
N ALA A 27 -9.33 -6.17 -5.68
CA ALA A 27 -7.93 -6.50 -5.42
C ALA A 27 -7.37 -5.81 -4.17
N PHE A 28 -7.93 -4.67 -3.77
CA PHE A 28 -7.60 -4.00 -2.52
C PHE A 28 -8.46 -4.48 -1.34
N ALA A 29 -9.70 -4.84 -1.59
CA ALA A 29 -10.70 -5.09 -0.55
C ALA A 29 -10.69 -6.53 -0.03
N ASP A 30 -10.35 -7.48 -0.88
CA ASP A 30 -10.35 -8.91 -0.51
C ASP A 30 -8.96 -9.33 -0.03
N PRO A 31 -8.85 -9.90 1.18
CA PRO A 31 -7.54 -10.28 1.71
C PRO A 31 -6.76 -11.26 0.83
N GLU A 32 -7.44 -12.25 0.26
CA GLU A 32 -6.79 -13.22 -0.62
C GLU A 32 -6.31 -12.56 -1.91
N ALA A 33 -7.15 -11.73 -2.54
CA ALA A 33 -6.77 -11.01 -3.75
C ALA A 33 -5.61 -10.05 -3.48
N LYS A 34 -5.63 -9.33 -2.37
CA LYS A 34 -4.55 -8.41 -2.00
C LYS A 34 -3.24 -9.14 -1.74
N SER A 35 -3.28 -10.32 -1.16
CA SER A 35 -2.08 -11.11 -0.87
C SER A 35 -1.29 -11.51 -2.11
N ARG A 36 -1.91 -11.46 -3.30
CA ARG A 36 -1.24 -11.83 -4.55
C ARG A 36 -0.29 -10.77 -5.07
N TRP A 37 -0.43 -9.54 -4.64
CA TRP A 37 0.40 -8.43 -5.12
C TRP A 37 0.99 -7.57 -4.00
N PHE A 38 0.37 -7.52 -2.84
CA PHE A 38 0.87 -6.76 -1.70
C PHE A 38 1.79 -7.66 -0.86
N THR A 39 3.01 -7.86 -1.36
CA THR A 39 3.93 -8.88 -0.84
C THR A 39 5.30 -8.29 -0.53
N HIS A 40 6.09 -9.07 0.16
CA HIS A 40 7.51 -8.81 0.43
C HIS A 40 8.40 -9.50 -0.59
N PRO A 41 9.69 -9.17 -0.65
CA PRO A 41 10.67 -10.01 -1.36
C PRO A 41 10.61 -11.48 -0.90
N ASP A 42 10.86 -12.41 -1.82
CA ASP A 42 10.68 -13.84 -1.58
C ASP A 42 11.57 -14.39 -0.45
N ASP A 43 12.74 -13.78 -0.23
CA ASP A 43 13.67 -14.20 0.81
C ASP A 43 13.36 -13.61 2.19
N TRP A 44 12.27 -12.84 2.32
CA TRP A 44 11.87 -12.29 3.59
C TRP A 44 11.01 -13.28 4.38
N VAL A 45 11.24 -13.30 5.69
CA VAL A 45 10.36 -14.00 6.64
C VAL A 45 9.23 -13.03 6.99
N SER A 46 7.99 -13.45 6.82
CA SER A 46 6.84 -12.60 7.11
C SER A 46 5.87 -13.31 8.05
N ASP A 47 5.22 -12.53 8.90
CA ASP A 47 4.13 -13.01 9.73
C ASP A 47 2.82 -12.92 8.96
N ALA A 48 1.86 -13.74 9.38
CA ALA A 48 0.49 -13.61 8.89
C ALA A 48 -0.05 -12.25 9.31
N GLY A 49 -0.45 -11.44 8.32
CA GLY A 49 -1.02 -10.14 8.59
C GLY A 49 -2.48 -10.22 9.04
N THR A 50 -3.03 -9.09 9.40
CA THR A 50 -4.47 -8.93 9.69
C THR A 50 -5.05 -7.94 8.69
N MET A 51 -6.32 -8.11 8.35
CA MET A 51 -7.02 -7.17 7.49
C MET A 51 -8.50 -7.16 7.82
N ASP A 52 -9.00 -5.98 8.17
CA ASP A 52 -10.41 -5.73 8.43
C ASP A 52 -10.84 -4.55 7.56
N PHE A 53 -11.35 -4.87 6.35
CA PHE A 53 -11.63 -3.86 5.33
C PHE A 53 -12.98 -3.19 5.57
N ARG A 54 -12.97 -2.21 6.48
CA ARG A 54 -14.10 -1.33 6.79
C ARG A 54 -13.56 -0.03 7.36
N VAL A 55 -14.35 1.02 7.32
CA VAL A 55 -13.95 2.29 7.96
C VAL A 55 -13.72 2.04 9.46
N GLY A 56 -12.55 2.46 9.94
CA GLY A 56 -12.11 2.18 11.32
C GLY A 56 -11.42 0.83 11.49
N GLY A 57 -11.47 -0.04 10.48
CA GLY A 57 -10.78 -1.32 10.51
C GLY A 57 -9.28 -1.17 10.32
N ARG A 58 -8.53 -2.18 10.71
CA ARG A 58 -7.07 -2.18 10.65
C ARG A 58 -6.54 -3.21 9.68
N GLU A 59 -5.39 -2.89 9.10
CA GLU A 59 -4.59 -3.86 8.37
C GLU A 59 -3.16 -3.80 8.89
N THR A 60 -2.56 -4.95 9.20
CA THR A 60 -1.17 -5.04 9.64
C THR A 60 -0.42 -6.06 8.81
N VAL A 61 0.80 -5.73 8.46
CA VAL A 61 1.71 -6.62 7.74
C VAL A 61 3.10 -6.42 8.32
N SER A 62 3.82 -7.51 8.55
CA SER A 62 5.22 -7.41 8.98
C SER A 62 6.08 -8.44 8.31
N GLY A 63 7.35 -8.14 8.14
CA GLY A 63 8.33 -9.03 7.56
C GLY A 63 9.68 -8.37 7.45
N GLY A 64 10.69 -9.19 7.18
CA GLY A 64 12.05 -8.70 6.98
C GLY A 64 12.99 -9.81 6.56
N PRO A 65 14.22 -9.45 6.18
CA PRO A 65 15.23 -10.45 5.83
C PRO A 65 15.54 -11.31 7.06
N LYS A 66 15.82 -12.59 6.82
CA LYS A 66 16.16 -13.53 7.89
C LYS A 66 17.38 -13.01 8.66
N GLY A 67 17.22 -12.85 9.98
CA GLY A 67 18.27 -12.31 10.84
C GLY A 67 18.47 -10.80 10.76
N GLY A 68 17.67 -10.12 9.94
CA GLY A 68 17.69 -8.66 9.79
C GLY A 68 16.55 -7.98 10.51
N PRO A 69 16.36 -6.67 10.29
CA PRO A 69 15.29 -5.93 10.95
C PRO A 69 13.91 -6.35 10.46
N VAL A 70 12.92 -6.23 11.33
CA VAL A 70 11.51 -6.48 10.99
C VAL A 70 10.86 -5.15 10.59
N HIS A 71 10.31 -5.10 9.37
CA HIS A 71 9.56 -3.97 8.88
C HIS A 71 8.08 -4.22 9.13
N SER A 72 7.39 -3.27 9.73
CA SER A 72 5.98 -3.41 10.07
C SER A 72 5.17 -2.26 9.49
N PHE A 73 4.05 -2.64 8.87
CA PHE A 73 3.05 -1.72 8.31
C PHE A 73 1.80 -1.86 9.17
N SER A 74 1.27 -0.74 9.65
CA SER A 74 0.04 -0.72 10.45
C SER A 74 -0.84 0.40 9.94
N SER A 75 -2.04 0.06 9.48
CA SER A 75 -2.95 1.02 8.88
C SER A 75 -4.33 1.01 9.51
N ILE A 76 -5.04 2.12 9.32
CA ILE A 76 -6.44 2.28 9.68
C ILE A 76 -7.16 2.83 8.45
N TYR A 77 -8.22 2.15 8.01
CA TYR A 77 -9.06 2.64 6.92
C TYR A 77 -9.90 3.81 7.41
N GLN A 78 -9.80 4.95 6.72
CA GLN A 78 -10.48 6.19 7.10
C GLN A 78 -11.72 6.46 6.26
N ASP A 79 -11.71 6.07 4.98
CA ASP A 79 -12.83 6.28 4.06
C ASP A 79 -12.82 5.18 3.00
N ILE A 80 -13.97 4.62 2.70
CA ILE A 80 -14.13 3.59 1.68
C ILE A 80 -15.41 3.90 0.91
N VAL A 81 -15.26 4.13 -0.40
CA VAL A 81 -16.39 4.30 -1.32
C VAL A 81 -16.28 3.19 -2.36
N LEU A 82 -17.26 2.31 -2.40
CA LEU A 82 -17.25 1.12 -3.25
C LEU A 82 -16.88 1.45 -4.69
N ASN A 83 -15.84 0.78 -5.21
CA ASN A 83 -15.33 0.90 -6.57
C ASN A 83 -14.79 2.29 -6.94
N GLU A 84 -14.66 3.22 -6.00
CA GLU A 84 -14.28 4.59 -6.31
C GLU A 84 -13.09 5.11 -5.50
N ARG A 85 -13.04 4.83 -4.17
CA ARG A 85 -12.03 5.48 -3.33
C ARG A 85 -11.71 4.69 -2.06
N ILE A 86 -10.43 4.66 -1.71
CA ILE A 86 -9.97 4.11 -0.43
C ILE A 86 -8.98 5.12 0.16
N VAL A 87 -9.23 5.56 1.41
CA VAL A 87 -8.30 6.43 2.14
C VAL A 87 -7.90 5.71 3.41
N TYR A 88 -6.60 5.63 3.66
CA TYR A 88 -6.09 5.06 4.91
C TYR A 88 -4.88 5.83 5.41
N THR A 89 -4.71 5.82 6.73
CA THR A 89 -3.49 6.30 7.39
C THR A 89 -2.66 5.07 7.76
N TYR A 90 -1.34 5.20 7.70
CA TYR A 90 -0.49 4.10 8.14
C TYR A 90 0.82 4.60 8.70
N ASP A 91 1.41 3.80 9.57
CA ASP A 91 2.77 4.02 10.01
C ASP A 91 3.64 2.82 9.66
N MET A 92 4.94 3.10 9.53
CA MET A 92 5.95 2.09 9.29
C MET A 92 6.90 2.07 10.47
N HIS A 93 7.28 0.85 10.86
CA HIS A 93 8.30 0.61 11.87
C HIS A 93 9.41 -0.25 11.28
N MET A 94 10.61 -0.03 11.76
CA MET A 94 11.75 -0.93 11.58
C MET A 94 12.16 -1.36 12.99
N ASP A 95 11.86 -2.61 13.35
CA ASP A 95 11.89 -3.09 14.75
C ASP A 95 11.01 -2.16 15.61
N ASP A 96 11.53 -1.58 16.68
CA ASP A 96 10.78 -0.69 17.57
C ASP A 96 10.78 0.77 17.15
N ILE A 97 11.43 1.10 16.02
CA ILE A 97 11.60 2.48 15.57
C ILE A 97 10.50 2.83 14.57
N ARG A 98 9.69 3.85 14.88
CA ARG A 98 8.74 4.40 13.91
C ARG A 98 9.50 5.23 12.89
N THR A 99 9.42 4.85 11.62
CA THR A 99 10.18 5.50 10.55
C THR A 99 9.36 6.51 9.76
N SER A 100 8.03 6.34 9.72
CA SER A 100 7.15 7.27 8.99
C SER A 100 5.71 7.15 9.43
N VAL A 101 4.95 8.22 9.16
CA VAL A 101 3.49 8.27 9.29
C VAL A 101 2.94 8.85 7.99
N SER A 102 1.95 8.19 7.39
CA SER A 102 1.47 8.55 6.05
C SER A 102 -0.04 8.54 5.94
N LEU A 103 -0.55 9.33 4.99
CA LEU A 103 -1.92 9.32 4.54
C LEU A 103 -1.93 8.93 3.06
N ALA A 104 -2.60 7.83 2.73
CA ALA A 104 -2.69 7.33 1.37
C ALA A 104 -4.12 7.43 0.86
N THR A 105 -4.28 7.90 -0.37
CA THR A 105 -5.56 8.02 -1.05
C THR A 105 -5.48 7.28 -2.38
N ILE A 106 -6.39 6.35 -2.60
CA ILE A 106 -6.52 5.62 -3.84
C ILE A 106 -7.84 6.01 -4.48
N GLU A 107 -7.78 6.51 -5.72
CA GLU A 107 -8.95 6.88 -6.49
C GLU A 107 -9.01 6.04 -7.76
N LEU A 108 -10.20 5.54 -8.09
CA LEU A 108 -10.44 4.72 -9.27
C LEU A 108 -11.40 5.46 -10.20
N PHE A 109 -10.99 5.62 -11.46
CA PHE A 109 -11.79 6.28 -12.50
C PHE A 109 -11.96 5.33 -13.67
N PRO A 110 -13.19 5.19 -14.21
CA PRO A 110 -13.36 4.45 -15.44
C PRO A 110 -12.49 5.04 -16.57
N SER A 111 -11.85 4.18 -17.35
CA SER A 111 -11.01 4.58 -18.48
C SER A 111 -11.21 3.60 -19.61
N GLY A 112 -12.10 3.92 -20.56
CA GLY A 112 -12.53 2.96 -21.56
C GLY A 112 -13.19 1.76 -20.88
N ALA A 113 -12.75 0.54 -21.21
CA ALA A 113 -13.19 -0.67 -20.53
C ALA A 113 -12.39 -0.97 -19.25
N GLY A 114 -11.39 -0.17 -18.97
CA GLY A 114 -10.48 -0.36 -17.84
C GLY A 114 -10.62 0.68 -16.76
N THR A 115 -9.52 0.88 -16.00
CA THR A 115 -9.49 1.76 -14.85
C THR A 115 -8.21 2.59 -14.85
N ARG A 116 -8.34 3.89 -14.58
CA ARG A 116 -7.22 4.73 -14.20
C ARG A 116 -7.20 4.82 -12.69
N LEU A 117 -6.12 4.36 -12.09
CA LEU A 117 -5.88 4.45 -10.65
C LEU A 117 -4.95 5.62 -10.38
N VAL A 118 -5.32 6.45 -9.40
CA VAL A 118 -4.47 7.55 -8.91
C VAL A 118 -4.23 7.31 -7.44
N MET A 119 -2.98 7.14 -7.05
CA MET A 119 -2.59 7.01 -5.65
C MET A 119 -1.80 8.23 -5.23
N THR A 120 -2.35 8.97 -4.28
CA THR A 120 -1.69 10.13 -3.67
C THR A 120 -1.25 9.74 -2.27
N GLU A 121 0.01 9.97 -1.96
CA GLU A 121 0.54 9.64 -0.64
C GLU A 121 1.24 10.86 -0.05
N GLN A 122 0.85 11.21 1.18
CA GLN A 122 1.43 12.31 1.95
C GLN A 122 2.07 11.70 3.18
N GLY A 123 3.34 12.01 3.42
CA GLY A 123 4.08 11.36 4.49
C GLY A 123 4.93 12.30 5.31
N ALA A 124 5.12 11.92 6.58
CA ALA A 124 6.09 12.47 7.49
C ALA A 124 7.16 11.39 7.72
N PHE A 125 8.39 11.68 7.31
CA PHE A 125 9.53 10.77 7.44
C PHE A 125 10.36 11.21 8.64
N LEU A 126 10.56 10.31 9.60
CA LEU A 126 11.05 10.64 10.92
C LEU A 126 12.54 10.32 11.02
N ASP A 127 13.31 11.32 11.49
CA ASP A 127 14.70 11.16 11.93
C ASP A 127 15.65 10.56 10.87
N GLY A 128 15.32 10.68 9.59
CA GLY A 128 16.16 10.20 8.49
C GLY A 128 16.19 8.70 8.30
N TYR A 129 15.29 7.94 8.92
CA TYR A 129 15.26 6.47 8.77
C TYR A 129 14.72 6.00 7.43
N ASP A 130 13.95 6.82 6.74
CA ASP A 130 13.40 6.51 5.43
C ASP A 130 13.22 7.80 4.63
N ASP A 131 12.91 7.70 3.36
CA ASP A 131 12.75 8.86 2.49
C ASP A 131 11.61 8.67 1.48
N ALA A 132 11.10 9.80 0.97
CA ALA A 132 9.98 9.81 0.05
C ALA A 132 10.31 9.14 -1.30
N GLY A 133 11.53 9.28 -1.78
CA GLY A 133 11.94 8.68 -3.05
C GLY A 133 11.90 7.16 -3.01
N SER A 134 12.42 6.56 -1.95
CA SER A 134 12.36 5.12 -1.73
C SER A 134 10.92 4.64 -1.57
N ARG A 135 10.10 5.39 -0.85
CA ARG A 135 8.68 5.05 -0.66
C ARG A 135 7.93 5.10 -1.99
N GLU A 136 8.17 6.13 -2.79
CA GLU A 136 7.54 6.26 -4.11
C GLU A 136 7.92 5.10 -5.02
N GLU A 137 9.20 4.71 -5.07
CA GLU A 137 9.66 3.57 -5.87
C GLU A 137 9.00 2.26 -5.41
N GLY A 138 8.90 2.04 -4.09
CA GLY A 138 8.23 0.87 -3.55
C GLY A 138 6.74 0.83 -3.92
N THR A 139 6.07 1.97 -3.88
CA THR A 139 4.66 2.10 -4.27
C THR A 139 4.47 1.79 -5.75
N LYS A 140 5.36 2.29 -6.63
CA LYS A 140 5.32 1.98 -8.06
C LYS A 140 5.45 0.47 -8.30
N LEU A 141 6.36 -0.19 -7.62
CA LEU A 141 6.55 -1.63 -7.74
C LEU A 141 5.30 -2.41 -7.31
N LEU A 142 4.66 -2.00 -6.22
CA LEU A 142 3.41 -2.63 -5.76
C LEU A 142 2.29 -2.44 -6.77
N LEU A 143 2.11 -1.26 -7.33
CA LEU A 143 1.06 -0.99 -8.31
C LEU A 143 1.33 -1.71 -9.64
N ASP A 144 2.60 -1.94 -10.00
CA ASP A 144 2.96 -2.76 -11.16
C ASP A 144 2.67 -4.24 -10.88
N ALA A 145 2.94 -4.71 -9.65
CA ALA A 145 2.58 -6.07 -9.23
C ALA A 145 1.05 -6.28 -9.25
N LEU A 146 0.28 -5.26 -8.84
CA LEU A 146 -1.17 -5.29 -8.95
C LEU A 146 -1.61 -5.47 -10.42
N GLY A 147 -1.01 -4.72 -11.33
CA GLY A 147 -1.29 -4.86 -12.76
C GLY A 147 -1.01 -6.26 -13.27
N ALA A 148 0.09 -6.86 -12.86
CA ALA A 148 0.41 -8.24 -13.23
C ALA A 148 -0.59 -9.24 -12.67
N ALA A 149 -1.03 -9.06 -11.42
CA ALA A 149 -2.04 -9.91 -10.79
C ALA A 149 -3.39 -9.82 -11.52
N LEU A 150 -3.81 -8.61 -11.88
CA LEU A 150 -5.06 -8.40 -12.63
C LEU A 150 -5.00 -9.06 -14.02
N ALA A 151 -3.84 -8.97 -14.69
CA ALA A 151 -3.67 -9.55 -16.02
C ALA A 151 -3.67 -11.09 -16.01
N SER A 152 -3.27 -11.70 -14.89
CA SER A 152 -3.22 -13.16 -14.75
C SER A 152 -4.57 -13.77 -14.40
N GLU A 153 -5.56 -12.97 -14.01
CA GLU A 153 -6.89 -13.45 -13.66
C GLU A 153 -7.80 -13.46 -14.89
N PRO A 154 -8.59 -14.54 -15.10
CA PRO A 154 -9.58 -14.54 -16.17
C PRO A 154 -10.62 -13.44 -15.98
N ALA A 155 -11.06 -12.83 -17.08
CA ALA A 155 -12.15 -11.86 -17.04
C ALA A 155 -13.42 -12.51 -16.50
N GLY A 156 -14.08 -11.86 -15.53
CA GLY A 156 -15.31 -12.36 -14.92
C GLY A 156 -15.09 -13.39 -13.81
N ALA A 157 -13.85 -13.62 -13.41
CA ALA A 157 -13.54 -14.49 -12.28
C ALA A 157 -13.75 -13.79 -10.95
#